data_92fcad39db976c1b7ff69c6d051f4b08
#
_entry.id   92fcad39db976c1b7ff69c6d051f4b08
#
_cell.length_a   1.000
_cell.length_b   1.000
_cell.length_c   1.000
_cell.angle_alpha   90.00
_cell.angle_beta   90.00
_cell.angle_gamma   90.00
#
_symmetry.space_group_name_H-M   'P 1'
#
loop_
_entity.id
_entity.type
_entity.pdbx_description
1 polymer ?
#
loop_
_entity_poly.entity_id
_entity_poly.type
_entity_poly.pdbx_seq_one_letter_code
_entity_poly.pdbx_strand_id
1 'polypeptide(L)'
;MGRARDRPDPSLKRIGLLGGSFNPAHSGHRAISVHAIRALGLDEVWWMVSPGNPLKPAKGMAPLAQRYASALERARRAPIRVTAVERELGTRYTADTLRALVRRWPKRRFVWLMGADNLAQFDQWKDWRGIARTMPIAVIARPGYDRPAIASPAMAWLRRYRKPAASIRNRAEWGAPALVYLRFDPDPRSATAIRQADPHWASRFSAGALRDGVTHHPLPRARTNGA
;
A
#
# COMPACT_ATOMS: atom_id res chain seq x y z
N MET A 1 -26.41 15.31 -25.75
CA MET A 1 -26.87 14.61 -24.53
C MET A 1 -25.66 14.35 -23.63
N GLY A 2 -25.41 15.26 -22.67
CA GLY A 2 -24.32 15.12 -21.71
C GLY A 2 -24.64 14.01 -20.73
N ARG A 3 -23.75 12.98 -20.64
CA ARG A 3 -23.83 11.98 -19.57
C ARG A 3 -23.78 12.72 -18.23
N ALA A 4 -24.85 12.59 -17.43
CA ALA A 4 -24.86 13.04 -16.06
C ALA A 4 -23.59 12.49 -15.39
N ARG A 5 -22.73 13.37 -14.91
CA ARG A 5 -21.55 12.97 -14.10
C ARG A 5 -22.12 12.33 -12.85
N ASP A 6 -21.98 11.01 -12.76
CA ASP A 6 -22.35 10.23 -11.58
C ASP A 6 -21.73 10.91 -10.35
N ARG A 7 -22.58 11.55 -9.53
CA ARG A 7 -22.14 12.11 -8.25
C ARG A 7 -21.67 10.92 -7.40
N PRO A 8 -20.43 10.91 -6.93
CA PRO A 8 -19.93 9.79 -6.17
C PRO A 8 -20.79 9.55 -4.95
N ASP A 9 -21.31 8.33 -4.82
CA ASP A 9 -22.11 7.89 -3.69
C ASP A 9 -21.35 8.15 -2.38
N PRO A 10 -21.87 8.99 -1.48
CA PRO A 10 -21.20 9.33 -0.22
C PRO A 10 -21.11 8.15 0.75
N SER A 11 -21.87 7.08 0.54
CA SER A 11 -21.85 5.87 1.39
C SER A 11 -20.65 4.95 1.10
N LEU A 12 -19.93 5.13 -0.03
CA LEU A 12 -18.82 4.27 -0.40
C LEU A 12 -17.59 4.57 0.44
N LYS A 13 -17.08 3.57 1.17
CA LYS A 13 -15.84 3.67 1.91
C LYS A 13 -14.64 3.91 0.98
N ARG A 14 -13.78 4.86 1.36
CA ARG A 14 -12.56 5.25 0.66
C ARG A 14 -11.36 4.65 1.36
N ILE A 15 -10.63 3.84 0.64
CA ILE A 15 -9.58 3.00 1.19
C ILE A 15 -8.26 3.28 0.48
N GLY A 16 -7.24 3.65 1.25
CA GLY A 16 -5.87 3.65 0.75
C GLY A 16 -5.28 2.24 0.78
N LEU A 17 -4.65 1.82 -0.28
CA LEU A 17 -3.94 0.54 -0.36
C LEU A 17 -2.44 0.80 -0.30
N LEU A 18 -1.77 0.35 0.75
CA LEU A 18 -0.31 0.43 0.91
C LEU A 18 0.28 -0.97 0.88
N GLY A 19 0.89 -1.34 -0.24
CA GLY A 19 1.60 -2.62 -0.40
C GLY A 19 3.03 -2.55 0.12
N GLY A 20 3.52 -3.62 0.70
CA GLY A 20 4.89 -3.71 1.15
C GLY A 20 5.26 -5.03 1.78
N SER A 21 6.58 -5.26 1.95
CA SER A 21 7.07 -6.44 2.67
C SER A 21 6.82 -6.34 4.17
N PHE A 22 6.79 -5.12 4.74
CA PHE A 22 6.69 -4.86 6.18
C PHE A 22 7.67 -5.72 7.00
N ASN A 23 8.95 -5.65 6.65
CA ASN A 23 10.02 -6.52 7.19
C ASN A 23 11.07 -5.73 7.99
N PRO A 24 10.77 -5.22 9.22
CA PRO A 24 9.45 -5.12 9.86
C PRO A 24 8.62 -3.90 9.41
N ALA A 25 7.39 -3.84 9.89
CA ALA A 25 6.62 -2.59 9.88
C ALA A 25 7.24 -1.59 10.86
N HIS A 26 7.23 -0.29 10.50
CA HIS A 26 7.80 0.76 11.34
C HIS A 26 6.93 2.03 11.32
N SER A 27 7.29 2.98 12.20
CA SER A 27 6.56 4.24 12.35
C SER A 27 6.41 5.04 11.06
N GLY A 28 7.39 4.97 10.16
CA GLY A 28 7.29 5.60 8.85
C GLY A 28 6.10 5.10 8.02
N HIS A 29 5.81 3.78 8.02
CA HIS A 29 4.62 3.25 7.35
C HIS A 29 3.34 3.82 7.98
N ARG A 30 3.30 3.93 9.32
CA ARG A 30 2.15 4.49 10.03
C ARG A 30 1.99 5.98 9.74
N ALA A 31 3.07 6.73 9.77
CA ALA A 31 3.06 8.17 9.56
C ALA A 31 2.55 8.52 8.15
N ILE A 32 3.06 7.88 7.10
CA ILE A 32 2.58 8.09 5.72
C ILE A 32 1.12 7.69 5.54
N SER A 33 0.67 6.63 6.21
CA SER A 33 -0.73 6.20 6.15
C SER A 33 -1.67 7.21 6.78
N VAL A 34 -1.34 7.70 7.98
CA VAL A 34 -2.14 8.74 8.67
C VAL A 34 -2.14 10.04 7.88
N HIS A 35 -0.99 10.42 7.29
CA HIS A 35 -0.92 11.58 6.41
C HIS A 35 -1.84 11.43 5.19
N ALA A 36 -1.78 10.28 4.50
CA ALA A 36 -2.63 10.01 3.35
C ALA A 36 -4.13 10.03 3.70
N ILE A 37 -4.51 9.47 4.87
CA ILE A 37 -5.90 9.51 5.36
C ILE A 37 -6.39 10.95 5.46
N ARG A 38 -5.61 11.82 6.10
CA ARG A 38 -5.97 13.24 6.29
C ARG A 38 -5.99 14.01 4.97
N ALA A 39 -4.96 13.84 4.14
CA ALA A 39 -4.80 14.59 2.90
C ALA A 39 -5.87 14.24 1.85
N LEU A 40 -6.22 12.96 1.75
CA LEU A 40 -7.15 12.43 0.74
C LEU A 40 -8.56 12.19 1.29
N GLY A 41 -8.77 12.38 2.59
CA GLY A 41 -10.04 12.12 3.27
C GLY A 41 -10.43 10.64 3.19
N LEU A 42 -9.48 9.74 3.38
CA LEU A 42 -9.76 8.30 3.39
C LEU A 42 -10.41 7.89 4.71
N ASP A 43 -11.22 6.84 4.67
CA ASP A 43 -11.83 6.29 5.87
C ASP A 43 -10.86 5.35 6.60
N GLU A 44 -10.02 4.63 5.84
CA GLU A 44 -8.99 3.73 6.38
C GLU A 44 -7.89 3.47 5.35
N VAL A 45 -6.76 2.91 5.80
CA VAL A 45 -5.70 2.38 4.93
C VAL A 45 -5.54 0.87 5.18
N TRP A 46 -5.43 0.10 4.10
CA TRP A 46 -5.08 -1.31 4.18
C TRP A 46 -3.59 -1.49 3.95
N TRP A 47 -2.90 -2.06 4.91
CA TRP A 47 -1.54 -2.53 4.74
C TRP A 47 -1.55 -3.93 4.17
N MET A 48 -1.22 -4.05 2.91
CA MET A 48 -1.14 -5.34 2.22
C MET A 48 0.26 -5.92 2.42
N VAL A 49 0.38 -6.85 3.38
CA VAL A 49 1.63 -7.54 3.69
C VAL A 49 1.88 -8.59 2.61
N SER A 50 2.80 -8.30 1.70
CA SER A 50 3.09 -9.18 0.56
C SER A 50 3.67 -10.52 1.03
N PRO A 51 3.21 -11.66 0.50
CA PRO A 51 3.82 -12.96 0.76
C PRO A 51 5.26 -13.05 0.25
N GLY A 52 5.59 -12.33 -0.82
CA GLY A 52 6.92 -12.19 -1.39
C GLY A 52 6.91 -11.17 -2.53
N ASN A 53 7.99 -10.43 -2.71
CA ASN A 53 8.13 -9.52 -3.83
C ASN A 53 8.91 -10.22 -4.95
N PRO A 54 8.35 -10.40 -6.18
CA PRO A 54 9.05 -11.03 -7.29
C PRO A 54 10.36 -10.34 -7.68
N LEU A 55 10.48 -9.04 -7.36
CA LEU A 55 11.64 -8.20 -7.69
C LEU A 55 12.69 -8.15 -6.55
N LYS A 56 12.45 -8.85 -5.43
CA LYS A 56 13.38 -8.83 -4.28
C LYS A 56 13.80 -10.25 -3.91
N PRO A 57 15.08 -10.48 -3.59
CA PRO A 57 15.55 -11.78 -3.12
C PRO A 57 14.83 -12.15 -1.82
N ALA A 58 14.52 -13.44 -1.65
CA ALA A 58 13.88 -13.97 -0.45
C ALA A 58 14.83 -13.94 0.77
N LYS A 59 16.14 -13.84 0.55
CA LYS A 59 17.17 -13.81 1.61
C LYS A 59 16.93 -12.62 2.56
N GLY A 60 16.83 -12.90 3.86
CA GLY A 60 16.59 -11.89 4.89
C GLY A 60 15.12 -11.46 5.04
N MET A 61 14.18 -12.15 4.39
CA MET A 61 12.75 -11.93 4.56
C MET A 61 12.23 -12.80 5.71
N ALA A 62 11.73 -12.17 6.77
CA ALA A 62 11.08 -12.89 7.85
C ALA A 62 9.78 -13.57 7.39
N PRO A 63 9.35 -14.66 8.03
CA PRO A 63 8.09 -15.33 7.72
C PRO A 63 6.89 -14.38 7.71
N LEU A 64 5.92 -14.64 6.83
CA LEU A 64 4.74 -13.78 6.65
C LEU A 64 4.02 -13.50 7.97
N ALA A 65 3.83 -14.52 8.81
CA ALA A 65 3.12 -14.38 10.08
C ALA A 65 3.79 -13.38 11.02
N GLN A 66 5.12 -13.39 11.11
CA GLN A 66 5.89 -12.46 11.96
C GLN A 66 5.84 -11.03 11.40
N ARG A 67 5.96 -10.87 10.08
CA ARG A 67 5.81 -9.56 9.42
C ARG A 67 4.41 -9.00 9.59
N TYR A 68 3.41 -9.86 9.50
CA TYR A 68 2.01 -9.52 9.74
C TYR A 68 1.77 -9.10 11.19
N ALA A 69 2.29 -9.86 12.17
CA ALA A 69 2.17 -9.51 13.60
C ALA A 69 2.84 -8.17 13.92
N SER A 70 4.04 -7.90 13.35
CA SER A 70 4.70 -6.61 13.51
C SER A 70 3.88 -5.46 12.91
N ALA A 71 3.21 -5.72 11.78
CA ALA A 71 2.34 -4.75 11.14
C ALA A 71 1.08 -4.47 11.99
N LEU A 72 0.46 -5.51 12.58
CA LEU A 72 -0.68 -5.36 13.50
C LEU A 72 -0.31 -4.48 14.70
N GLU A 73 0.83 -4.76 15.33
CA GLU A 73 1.28 -3.95 16.47
C GLU A 73 1.45 -2.48 16.09
N ARG A 74 2.08 -2.24 14.95
CA ARG A 74 2.37 -0.87 14.50
C ARG A 74 1.13 -0.12 14.00
N ALA A 75 0.13 -0.84 13.49
CA ALA A 75 -1.16 -0.29 13.05
C ALA A 75 -2.12 0.07 14.20
N ARG A 76 -1.85 -0.38 15.43
CA ARG A 76 -2.75 -0.19 16.59
C ARG A 76 -3.15 1.27 16.77
N ARG A 77 -4.41 1.48 17.16
CA ARG A 77 -5.00 2.82 17.43
C ARG A 77 -4.90 3.80 16.24
N ALA A 78 -4.91 3.28 15.02
CA ALA A 78 -5.03 4.08 13.81
C ALA A 78 -6.07 3.42 12.88
N PRO A 79 -6.71 4.16 11.96
CA PRO A 79 -7.62 3.58 10.98
C PRO A 79 -6.84 2.85 9.88
N ILE A 80 -6.10 1.82 10.31
CA ILE A 80 -5.25 0.99 9.47
C ILE A 80 -5.64 -0.46 9.69
N ARG A 81 -5.98 -1.16 8.61
CA ARG A 81 -6.19 -2.61 8.64
C ARG A 81 -5.01 -3.32 7.99
N VAL A 82 -4.56 -4.38 8.64
CA VAL A 82 -3.49 -5.22 8.08
C VAL A 82 -4.13 -6.40 7.38
N THR A 83 -3.65 -6.73 6.18
CA THR A 83 -4.16 -7.84 5.38
C THR A 83 -3.05 -8.55 4.62
N ALA A 84 -3.20 -9.85 4.45
CA ALA A 84 -2.41 -10.69 3.55
C ALA A 84 -3.25 -11.13 2.33
N VAL A 85 -4.13 -10.25 1.87
CA VAL A 85 -5.15 -10.53 0.85
C VAL A 85 -4.58 -11.04 -0.46
N GLU A 86 -3.35 -10.66 -0.84
CA GLU A 86 -2.66 -11.18 -2.04
C GLU A 86 -2.57 -12.71 -2.03
N ARG A 87 -2.29 -13.27 -0.86
CA ARG A 87 -2.25 -14.72 -0.67
C ARG A 87 -3.62 -15.36 -0.87
N GLU A 88 -4.66 -14.76 -0.33
CA GLU A 88 -6.03 -15.26 -0.46
C GLU A 88 -6.55 -15.17 -1.90
N LEU A 89 -6.19 -14.08 -2.59
CA LEU A 89 -6.54 -13.88 -3.99
C LEU A 89 -5.69 -14.72 -4.96
N GLY A 90 -4.65 -15.40 -4.47
CA GLY A 90 -3.72 -16.16 -5.31
C GLY A 90 -2.94 -15.26 -6.28
N THR A 91 -2.78 -13.98 -5.97
CA THR A 91 -2.13 -13.01 -6.85
C THR A 91 -0.68 -12.77 -6.42
N ARG A 92 0.17 -12.54 -7.42
CA ARG A 92 1.61 -12.29 -7.22
C ARG A 92 2.02 -10.87 -7.63
N TYR A 93 1.33 -10.30 -8.60
CA TYR A 93 1.65 -8.99 -9.15
C TYR A 93 0.61 -7.96 -8.72
N THR A 94 1.07 -6.77 -8.41
CA THR A 94 0.21 -5.65 -7.95
C THR A 94 -0.96 -5.40 -8.91
N ALA A 95 -0.71 -5.42 -10.23
CA ALA A 95 -1.78 -5.21 -11.21
C ALA A 95 -2.93 -6.22 -11.07
N ASP A 96 -2.60 -7.49 -10.87
CA ASP A 96 -3.59 -8.56 -10.75
C ASP A 96 -4.34 -8.45 -9.41
N THR A 97 -3.61 -8.12 -8.33
CA THR A 97 -4.18 -7.88 -7.00
C THR A 97 -5.18 -6.74 -7.02
N LEU A 98 -4.80 -5.58 -7.57
CA LEU A 98 -5.67 -4.40 -7.56
C LEU A 98 -6.95 -4.61 -8.37
N ARG A 99 -6.86 -5.30 -9.53
CA ARG A 99 -8.06 -5.68 -10.30
C ARG A 99 -8.97 -6.63 -9.52
N ALA A 100 -8.39 -7.61 -8.83
CA ALA A 100 -9.15 -8.55 -8.01
C ALA A 100 -9.83 -7.85 -6.83
N LEU A 101 -9.16 -6.87 -6.18
CA LEU A 101 -9.73 -6.07 -5.11
C LEU A 101 -10.95 -5.26 -5.58
N VAL A 102 -10.85 -4.57 -6.71
CA VAL A 102 -11.97 -3.78 -7.26
C VAL A 102 -13.17 -4.67 -7.58
N ARG A 103 -12.93 -5.87 -8.14
CA ARG A 103 -14.02 -6.84 -8.43
C ARG A 103 -14.65 -7.39 -7.16
N ARG A 104 -13.86 -7.70 -6.13
CA ARG A 104 -14.35 -8.31 -4.89
C ARG A 104 -15.11 -7.31 -4.01
N TRP A 105 -14.70 -6.05 -4.03
CA TRP A 105 -15.34 -4.99 -3.23
C TRP A 105 -15.81 -3.82 -4.09
N PRO A 106 -16.80 -4.01 -4.95
CA PRO A 106 -17.25 -2.97 -5.90
C PRO A 106 -17.86 -1.74 -5.20
N LYS A 107 -18.32 -1.92 -3.96
CA LYS A 107 -18.85 -0.82 -3.12
C LYS A 107 -17.75 -0.08 -2.35
N ARG A 108 -16.49 -0.18 -2.74
CA ARG A 108 -15.37 0.53 -2.12
C ARG A 108 -14.63 1.35 -3.16
N ARG A 109 -14.10 2.49 -2.74
CA ARG A 109 -13.23 3.36 -3.55
C ARG A 109 -11.80 3.19 -3.09
N PHE A 110 -10.93 2.75 -3.99
CA PHE A 110 -9.53 2.48 -3.67
C PHE A 110 -8.60 3.55 -4.24
N VAL A 111 -7.53 3.88 -3.49
CA VAL A 111 -6.38 4.67 -3.94
C VAL A 111 -5.13 3.86 -3.67
N TRP A 112 -4.27 3.69 -4.67
CA TRP A 112 -2.97 3.07 -4.50
C TRP A 112 -1.99 4.07 -3.90
N LEU A 113 -1.41 3.75 -2.73
CA LEU A 113 -0.41 4.56 -2.04
C LEU A 113 0.98 4.00 -2.31
N MET A 114 1.93 4.83 -2.76
CA MET A 114 3.32 4.43 -2.95
C MET A 114 4.28 5.54 -2.56
N GLY A 115 5.50 5.16 -2.16
CA GLY A 115 6.60 6.13 -1.96
C GLY A 115 7.19 6.58 -3.29
N ALA A 116 7.89 7.71 -3.29
CA ALA A 116 8.59 8.23 -4.46
C ALA A 116 9.67 7.25 -4.98
N ASP A 117 10.28 6.46 -4.09
CA ASP A 117 11.20 5.39 -4.44
C ASP A 117 10.56 4.31 -5.34
N ASN A 118 9.30 3.98 -5.10
CA ASN A 118 8.56 3.06 -5.95
C ASN A 118 8.16 3.70 -7.28
N LEU A 119 7.81 4.98 -7.30
CA LEU A 119 7.51 5.69 -8.55
C LEU A 119 8.71 5.71 -9.50
N ALA A 120 9.93 5.84 -8.96
CA ALA A 120 11.17 5.85 -9.75
C ALA A 120 11.39 4.57 -10.58
N GLN A 121 10.81 3.45 -10.17
CA GLN A 121 10.90 2.15 -10.83
C GLN A 121 9.52 1.58 -11.23
N PHE A 122 8.49 2.39 -11.20
CA PHE A 122 7.12 1.93 -11.42
C PHE A 122 6.86 1.42 -12.84
N ASP A 123 7.58 1.95 -13.81
CA ASP A 123 7.55 1.51 -15.22
C ASP A 123 8.06 0.08 -15.42
N GLN A 124 8.80 -0.49 -14.46
CA GLN A 124 9.26 -1.87 -14.45
C GLN A 124 8.22 -2.85 -13.90
N TRP A 125 7.13 -2.35 -13.30
CA TRP A 125 6.10 -3.20 -12.74
C TRP A 125 5.21 -3.80 -13.83
N LYS A 126 4.85 -5.08 -13.67
CA LYS A 126 3.91 -5.74 -14.61
C LYS A 126 2.67 -4.89 -14.80
N ASP A 127 2.38 -4.54 -16.03
CA ASP A 127 1.21 -3.74 -16.45
C ASP A 127 0.97 -2.48 -15.59
N TRP A 128 2.03 -1.71 -15.35
CA TRP A 128 1.98 -0.51 -14.52
C TRP A 128 0.95 0.52 -15.02
N ARG A 129 0.76 0.65 -16.35
CA ARG A 129 -0.28 1.53 -16.90
C ARG A 129 -1.69 1.00 -16.59
N GLY A 130 -1.87 -0.31 -16.56
CA GLY A 130 -3.11 -0.95 -16.10
C GLY A 130 -3.39 -0.66 -14.63
N ILE A 131 -2.37 -0.64 -13.77
CA ILE A 131 -2.51 -0.19 -12.37
C ILE A 131 -3.07 1.23 -12.34
N ALA A 132 -2.46 2.17 -13.06
CA ALA A 132 -2.89 3.55 -13.09
C ALA A 132 -4.31 3.76 -13.65
N ARG A 133 -4.77 2.88 -14.55
CA ARG A 133 -6.14 2.90 -15.08
C ARG A 133 -7.16 2.23 -14.16
N THR A 134 -6.70 1.41 -13.21
CA THR A 134 -7.58 0.70 -12.29
C THR A 134 -8.06 1.60 -11.15
N MET A 135 -7.19 2.45 -10.62
CA MET A 135 -7.49 3.35 -9.50
C MET A 135 -6.55 4.56 -9.45
N PRO A 136 -6.92 5.65 -8.77
CA PRO A 136 -6.02 6.76 -8.50
C PRO A 136 -4.75 6.30 -7.79
N ILE A 137 -3.63 6.98 -8.07
CA ILE A 137 -2.34 6.76 -7.42
C ILE A 137 -1.99 7.99 -6.59
N ALA A 138 -1.65 7.79 -5.33
CA ALA A 138 -1.08 8.83 -4.48
C ALA A 138 0.39 8.49 -4.18
N VAL A 139 1.27 9.37 -4.60
CA VAL A 139 2.71 9.27 -4.36
C VAL A 139 3.08 10.12 -3.16
N ILE A 140 3.71 9.52 -2.17
CA ILE A 140 4.21 10.20 -0.98
C ILE A 140 5.68 10.55 -1.20
N ALA A 141 5.97 11.85 -1.17
CA ALA A 141 7.32 12.38 -1.30
C ALA A 141 8.24 11.79 -0.22
N ARG A 142 9.50 11.55 -0.60
CA ARG A 142 10.56 11.16 0.33
C ARG A 142 11.81 11.98 0.01
N PRO A 143 12.42 12.67 0.97
CA PRO A 143 13.68 13.38 0.74
C PRO A 143 14.72 12.45 0.10
N GLY A 144 15.41 12.96 -0.90
CA GLY A 144 16.42 12.23 -1.66
C GLY A 144 15.89 11.35 -2.79
N TYR A 145 14.60 11.00 -2.81
CA TYR A 145 13.99 10.17 -3.87
C TYR A 145 13.14 10.95 -4.87
N ASP A 146 12.91 12.23 -4.62
CA ASP A 146 12.02 13.04 -5.47
C ASP A 146 12.57 13.25 -6.88
N ARG A 147 13.88 13.52 -7.02
CA ARG A 147 14.51 13.75 -8.33
C ARG A 147 14.42 12.51 -9.25
N PRO A 148 14.85 11.29 -8.82
CA PRO A 148 14.67 10.09 -9.63
C PRO A 148 13.20 9.80 -9.96
N ALA A 149 12.29 10.01 -9.02
CA ALA A 149 10.87 9.80 -9.23
C ALA A 149 10.31 10.73 -10.29
N ILE A 150 10.64 12.03 -10.24
CA ILE A 150 10.17 13.06 -11.19
C ILE A 150 10.76 12.82 -12.59
N ALA A 151 11.99 12.32 -12.68
CA ALA A 151 12.66 12.01 -13.95
C ALA A 151 12.23 10.65 -14.54
N SER A 152 11.44 9.84 -13.84
CA SER A 152 11.09 8.50 -14.28
C SER A 152 10.16 8.49 -15.51
N PRO A 153 10.23 7.44 -16.36
CA PRO A 153 9.29 7.24 -17.46
C PRO A 153 7.84 7.15 -16.98
N ALA A 154 7.63 6.58 -15.78
CA ALA A 154 6.32 6.51 -15.16
C ALA A 154 5.75 7.91 -14.88
N MET A 155 6.55 8.81 -14.29
CA MET A 155 6.12 10.18 -14.04
C MET A 155 5.87 10.94 -15.34
N ALA A 156 6.71 10.77 -16.36
CA ALA A 156 6.52 11.39 -17.67
C ALA A 156 5.14 11.07 -18.28
N TRP A 157 4.66 9.85 -18.07
CA TRP A 157 3.31 9.44 -18.50
C TRP A 157 2.22 9.90 -17.53
N LEU A 158 2.43 9.80 -16.21
CA LEU A 158 1.43 10.10 -15.18
C LEU A 158 1.16 11.60 -15.00
N ARG A 159 2.14 12.48 -15.29
CA ARG A 159 2.03 13.93 -15.05
C ARG A 159 0.78 14.57 -15.67
N ARG A 160 0.30 14.07 -16.82
CA ARG A 160 -0.91 14.55 -17.50
C ARG A 160 -2.19 14.31 -16.70
N TYR A 161 -2.15 13.37 -15.78
CA TYR A 161 -3.27 12.99 -14.91
C TYR A 161 -3.12 13.55 -13.49
N ARG A 162 -2.20 14.51 -13.32
CA ARG A 162 -1.96 15.10 -12.00
C ARG A 162 -3.18 15.90 -11.54
N LYS A 163 -3.57 15.64 -10.28
CA LYS A 163 -4.69 16.28 -9.60
C LYS A 163 -4.26 16.79 -8.22
N PRO A 164 -4.82 17.89 -7.72
CA PRO A 164 -4.63 18.29 -6.33
C PRO A 164 -5.29 17.25 -5.39
N ALA A 165 -4.75 17.10 -4.18
CA ALA A 165 -5.30 16.19 -3.16
C ALA A 165 -6.78 16.52 -2.83
N ALA A 166 -7.13 17.81 -2.88
CA ALA A 166 -8.50 18.28 -2.65
C ALA A 166 -9.52 17.67 -3.63
N SER A 167 -9.14 17.41 -4.88
CA SER A 167 -10.05 16.78 -5.86
C SER A 167 -10.47 15.38 -5.43
N ILE A 168 -9.53 14.59 -4.89
CA ILE A 168 -9.80 13.26 -4.36
C ILE A 168 -10.56 13.37 -3.02
N ARG A 169 -10.12 14.27 -2.14
CA ARG A 169 -10.75 14.48 -0.83
C ARG A 169 -12.22 14.90 -0.97
N ASN A 170 -12.51 15.81 -1.87
CA ASN A 170 -13.86 16.34 -2.10
C ASN A 170 -14.73 15.42 -2.97
N ARG A 171 -14.27 14.23 -3.30
CA ARG A 171 -15.00 13.22 -4.09
C ARG A 171 -15.31 13.63 -5.53
N ALA A 172 -14.89 14.81 -5.97
CA ALA A 172 -15.24 15.34 -7.29
C ALA A 172 -14.61 14.55 -8.45
N GLU A 173 -13.42 13.98 -8.23
CA GLU A 173 -12.62 13.36 -9.27
C GLU A 173 -11.99 12.02 -8.84
N TRP A 174 -12.80 11.13 -8.28
CA TRP A 174 -12.35 9.78 -7.91
C TRP A 174 -12.22 8.84 -9.13
N GLY A 175 -11.89 9.36 -10.27
CA GLY A 175 -11.69 8.59 -11.49
C GLY A 175 -10.21 8.20 -11.69
N ALA A 176 -9.99 7.13 -12.45
CA ALA A 176 -8.66 6.73 -12.91
C ALA A 176 -8.55 6.91 -14.42
N PRO A 177 -7.39 7.28 -14.95
CA PRO A 177 -6.13 7.59 -14.26
C PRO A 177 -6.16 8.91 -13.49
N ALA A 178 -5.59 8.93 -12.29
CA ALA A 178 -5.32 10.15 -11.53
C ALA A 178 -4.04 9.98 -10.72
N LEU A 179 -3.23 11.03 -10.64
CA LEU A 179 -2.01 11.09 -9.85
C LEU A 179 -2.11 12.24 -8.84
N VAL A 180 -1.94 11.92 -7.56
CA VAL A 180 -1.78 12.91 -6.50
C VAL A 180 -0.37 12.80 -5.93
N TYR A 181 0.30 13.93 -5.77
CA TYR A 181 1.63 13.99 -5.16
C TYR A 181 1.50 14.64 -3.78
N LEU A 182 1.72 13.86 -2.73
CA LEU A 182 1.62 14.30 -1.35
C LEU A 182 3.02 14.65 -0.83
N ARG A 183 3.20 15.91 -0.43
CA ARG A 183 4.41 16.31 0.30
C ARG A 183 4.28 15.85 1.75
N PHE A 184 5.30 15.17 2.23
CA PHE A 184 5.36 14.66 3.59
C PHE A 184 6.81 14.68 4.05
N ASP A 185 7.04 15.18 5.25
CA ASP A 185 8.36 15.11 5.89
C ASP A 185 8.47 13.74 6.57
N PRO A 186 9.26 12.81 6.03
CA PRO A 186 9.23 11.42 6.45
C PRO A 186 10.02 11.21 7.74
N ASP A 187 9.53 10.28 8.52
CA ASP A 187 10.27 9.63 9.58
C ASP A 187 11.52 8.94 8.97
N PRO A 188 12.73 9.26 9.42
CA PRO A 188 13.98 8.72 8.86
C PRO A 188 14.16 7.21 9.09
N ARG A 189 13.33 6.60 9.93
CA ARG A 189 13.41 5.17 10.24
C ARG A 189 13.09 4.31 9.02
N SER A 190 13.94 3.34 8.77
CA SER A 190 13.76 2.37 7.68
C SER A 190 13.79 0.94 8.20
N ALA A 191 13.09 0.05 7.51
CA ALA A 191 13.12 -1.38 7.83
C ALA A 191 14.55 -1.96 7.77
N THR A 192 15.39 -1.43 6.89
CA THR A 192 16.81 -1.83 6.78
C THR A 192 17.59 -1.45 8.03
N ALA A 193 17.48 -0.20 8.50
CA ALA A 193 18.14 0.24 9.73
C ALA A 193 17.68 -0.59 10.95
N ILE A 194 16.37 -0.92 11.03
CA ILE A 194 15.85 -1.75 12.12
C ILE A 194 16.46 -3.15 12.08
N ARG A 195 16.55 -3.79 10.91
CA ARG A 195 17.16 -5.12 10.77
C ARG A 195 18.67 -5.12 11.06
N GLN A 196 19.36 -4.03 10.76
CA GLN A 196 20.79 -3.87 11.10
C GLN A 196 20.98 -3.74 12.61
N ALA A 197 20.13 -2.97 13.28
CA ALA A 197 20.19 -2.78 14.72
C ALA A 197 19.71 -4.02 15.51
N ASP A 198 18.76 -4.77 14.97
CA ASP A 198 18.23 -5.98 15.58
C ASP A 198 17.93 -7.04 14.50
N PRO A 199 18.91 -7.90 14.18
CA PRO A 199 18.73 -9.00 13.23
C PRO A 199 17.67 -10.01 13.64
N HIS A 200 17.39 -10.12 14.94
CA HIS A 200 16.42 -11.06 15.53
C HIS A 200 15.06 -10.44 15.78
N TRP A 201 14.76 -9.25 15.25
CA TRP A 201 13.50 -8.53 15.47
C TRP A 201 12.25 -9.41 15.30
N ALA A 202 12.30 -10.37 14.39
CA ALA A 202 11.16 -11.23 14.05
C ALA A 202 10.81 -12.23 15.16
N SER A 203 11.77 -12.66 15.98
CA SER A 203 11.55 -13.60 17.08
C SER A 203 10.68 -13.01 18.20
N ARG A 204 10.60 -11.67 18.29
CA ARG A 204 9.70 -10.98 19.23
C ARG A 204 8.22 -11.14 18.89
N PHE A 205 7.93 -11.57 17.67
CA PHE A 205 6.56 -11.75 17.17
C PHE A 205 6.25 -13.24 17.07
N SER A 206 5.70 -13.81 18.17
CA SER A 206 5.20 -15.16 18.13
C SER A 206 4.00 -15.26 17.19
N ALA A 207 4.01 -16.27 16.32
CA ALA A 207 2.92 -16.55 15.41
C ALA A 207 1.78 -17.27 16.14
N GLY A 208 1.04 -16.56 16.99
CA GLY A 208 -0.25 -17.05 17.51
C GLY A 208 -1.28 -17.22 16.38
N ALA A 209 -2.49 -17.61 16.73
CA ALA A 209 -3.59 -17.68 15.77
C ALA A 209 -3.96 -16.27 15.29
N LEU A 210 -3.38 -15.87 14.15
CA LEU A 210 -3.64 -14.56 13.53
C LEU A 210 -4.83 -14.67 12.56
N ARG A 211 -5.68 -13.64 12.54
CA ARG A 211 -6.74 -13.47 11.54
C ARG A 211 -6.46 -12.25 10.69
N ASP A 212 -6.78 -12.35 9.41
CA ASP A 212 -6.69 -11.24 8.48
C ASP A 212 -7.66 -10.11 8.87
N GLY A 213 -7.18 -8.87 8.89
CA GLY A 213 -7.97 -7.71 9.32
C GLY A 213 -9.04 -7.27 8.32
N VAL A 214 -9.04 -7.81 7.10
CA VAL A 214 -9.99 -7.46 6.03
C VAL A 214 -10.89 -8.63 5.68
N THR A 215 -10.32 -9.83 5.47
CA THR A 215 -11.06 -11.02 5.06
C THR A 215 -11.53 -11.87 6.22
N HIS A 216 -10.95 -11.64 7.42
CA HIS A 216 -11.21 -12.37 8.65
C HIS A 216 -10.82 -13.85 8.61
N HIS A 217 -10.17 -14.31 7.54
CA HIS A 217 -9.66 -15.66 7.44
C HIS A 217 -8.41 -15.87 8.29
N PRO A 218 -8.18 -17.09 8.80
CA PRO A 218 -6.98 -17.39 9.58
C PRO A 218 -5.72 -17.30 8.70
N LEU A 219 -4.67 -16.67 9.23
CA LEU A 219 -3.35 -16.77 8.62
C LEU A 219 -2.70 -18.12 8.99
N PRO A 220 -1.91 -18.73 8.07
CA PRO A 220 -1.17 -19.94 8.42
C PRO A 220 -0.17 -19.63 9.54
N ARG A 221 -0.04 -20.57 10.44
CA ARG A 221 1.05 -20.57 11.41
C ARG A 221 2.39 -20.62 10.66
N ALA A 222 3.40 -19.91 11.14
CA ALA A 222 4.76 -20.13 10.65
C ALA A 222 5.07 -21.62 10.81
N ARG A 223 5.51 -22.28 9.74
CA ARG A 223 6.09 -23.61 9.91
C ARG A 223 7.31 -23.42 10.79
N THR A 224 7.28 -23.94 12.00
CA THR A 224 8.51 -24.22 12.76
C THR A 224 9.22 -25.28 11.91
N ASN A 225 10.31 -24.87 11.22
CA ASN A 225 11.22 -25.86 10.69
C ASN A 225 11.72 -26.64 11.91
N GLY A 226 11.17 -27.83 12.09
CA GLY A 226 11.66 -28.80 13.05
C GLY A 226 13.13 -29.09 12.74
N ALA A 227 13.84 -29.28 13.80
CA ALA A 227 15.25 -29.62 13.85
C ALA A 227 15.66 -30.70 12.84
#